data_a8f10020a658cefbf7291409e10fc2be
#
_entry.id   a8f10020a658cefbf7291409e10fc2be
#
_cell.length_a   1.000
_cell.length_b   1.000
_cell.length_c   1.000
_cell.angle_alpha   90.00
_cell.angle_beta   90.00
_cell.angle_gamma   90.00
#
_symmetry.space_group_name_H-M   'P 1'
#
loop_
_entity.id
_entity.type
_entity.pdbx_description
1 polymer ?
#
loop_
_entity_poly.entity_id
_entity_poly.type
_entity_poly.pdbx_seq_one_letter_code
_entity_poly.pdbx_strand_id
1 'polypeptide(L)'
;MASKEVHVVKSADIQPSTSGQTDGMTRMPAITNLSSICSSIMLASPHSASAVHHHGAEDTIVYAVRGQGAVVSEGGKKRQVLKPGDFALIPAYQEHQEVNDGDEEVQWVIVRSGTEPDVVNLEGWGQS
;
A
#
# COMPACT_ATOMS: atom_id res chain seq x y z
N MET A 1 -22.14 -9.74 25.90
CA MET A 1 -20.98 -9.57 25.00
C MET A 1 -20.06 -8.50 25.58
N ALA A 2 -18.79 -8.83 25.68
CA ALA A 2 -17.83 -7.83 26.14
C ALA A 2 -17.71 -6.70 25.14
N SER A 3 -17.60 -5.46 25.61
CA SER A 3 -17.30 -4.33 24.74
C SER A 3 -15.85 -4.44 24.26
N LYS A 4 -15.61 -3.99 23.06
CA LYS A 4 -14.27 -3.95 22.48
C LYS A 4 -13.65 -2.60 22.75
N GLU A 5 -12.40 -2.62 23.15
CA GLU A 5 -11.67 -1.37 23.39
C GLU A 5 -11.28 -0.72 22.06
N VAL A 6 -11.17 0.60 22.08
CA VAL A 6 -10.56 1.34 20.98
C VAL A 6 -9.06 1.18 21.09
N HIS A 7 -8.43 0.76 19.99
CA HIS A 7 -6.97 0.64 19.91
C HIS A 7 -6.38 1.86 19.23
N VAL A 8 -5.34 2.42 19.83
CA VAL A 8 -4.60 3.54 19.27
C VAL A 8 -3.15 3.11 19.09
N VAL A 9 -2.63 3.26 17.90
CA VAL A 9 -1.21 3.02 17.62
C VAL A 9 -0.56 4.39 17.42
N LYS A 10 0.43 4.70 18.26
CA LYS A 10 1.11 5.98 18.20
C LYS A 10 2.10 6.00 17.04
N SER A 11 2.25 7.16 16.43
CA SER A 11 3.18 7.34 15.32
C SER A 11 4.60 6.84 15.64
N ALA A 12 5.07 7.08 16.86
CA ALA A 12 6.40 6.67 17.28
C ALA A 12 6.59 5.16 17.35
N ASP A 13 5.51 4.40 17.40
CA ASP A 13 5.54 2.93 17.52
C ASP A 13 5.37 2.24 16.15
N ILE A 14 5.18 2.99 15.08
CA ILE A 14 5.03 2.44 13.74
C ILE A 14 6.41 2.25 13.13
N GLN A 15 6.75 1.01 12.80
CA GLN A 15 8.08 0.63 12.33
C GLN A 15 8.01 -0.01 10.95
N PRO A 16 9.07 0.13 10.12
CA PRO A 16 9.11 -0.53 8.83
C PRO A 16 9.00 -2.05 8.95
N SER A 17 8.26 -2.65 8.03
CA SER A 17 8.21 -4.11 7.89
C SER A 17 9.57 -4.63 7.40
N THR A 18 9.93 -5.85 7.81
CA THR A 18 11.17 -6.50 7.40
C THR A 18 10.96 -7.45 6.21
N SER A 19 9.73 -7.58 5.73
CA SER A 19 9.40 -8.51 4.63
C SER A 19 8.52 -7.86 3.58
N GLY A 20 8.55 -8.38 2.35
CA GLY A 20 7.70 -7.90 1.25
C GLY A 20 8.09 -6.55 0.68
N GLN A 21 9.22 -6.00 1.10
CA GLN A 21 9.70 -4.70 0.61
C GLN A 21 10.38 -4.85 -0.74
N THR A 22 10.21 -3.85 -1.60
CA THR A 22 11.00 -3.71 -2.82
C THR A 22 11.79 -2.41 -2.73
N ASP A 23 12.85 -2.29 -3.54
CA ASP A 23 13.73 -1.13 -3.47
C ASP A 23 12.96 0.18 -3.61
N GLY A 24 13.22 1.12 -2.70
CA GLY A 24 12.58 2.41 -2.68
C GLY A 24 11.22 2.44 -2.01
N MET A 25 10.65 1.28 -1.68
CA MET A 25 9.34 1.18 -1.03
C MET A 25 9.53 0.78 0.42
N THR A 26 9.00 1.57 1.35
CA THR A 26 9.00 1.26 2.77
C THR A 26 7.55 1.12 3.22
N ARG A 27 7.20 -0.04 3.74
CA ARG A 27 5.87 -0.30 4.29
C ARG A 27 5.96 -0.41 5.80
N MET A 28 5.07 0.30 6.47
CA MET A 28 5.03 0.35 7.93
C MET A 28 3.64 -0.05 8.39
N PRO A 29 3.46 -1.32 8.82
CA PRO A 29 2.17 -1.74 9.37
C PRO A 29 1.82 -0.92 10.60
N ALA A 30 0.58 -0.46 10.69
CA ALA A 30 0.09 0.30 11.83
C ALA A 30 -0.88 -0.52 12.68
N ILE A 31 -2.00 -0.93 12.10
CA ILE A 31 -2.98 -1.77 12.81
C ILE A 31 -3.10 -3.08 12.05
N THR A 32 -2.72 -4.18 12.70
CA THR A 32 -2.79 -5.52 12.13
C THR A 32 -3.22 -6.53 13.19
N ASN A 33 -3.93 -7.56 12.76
CA ASN A 33 -4.33 -8.69 13.61
C ASN A 33 -5.24 -8.31 14.79
N LEU A 34 -5.98 -7.21 14.67
CA LEU A 34 -6.92 -6.75 15.68
C LEU A 34 -8.37 -6.78 15.20
N SER A 35 -8.57 -6.79 13.89
CA SER A 35 -9.90 -6.68 13.29
C SER A 35 -9.90 -7.34 11.92
N SER A 36 -11.03 -7.26 11.23
CA SER A 36 -11.18 -7.73 9.86
C SER A 36 -10.56 -6.78 8.82
N ILE A 37 -10.04 -5.64 9.27
CA ILE A 37 -9.32 -4.69 8.43
C ILE A 37 -7.95 -4.42 9.03
N CYS A 38 -7.02 -3.97 8.19
CA CYS A 38 -5.68 -3.58 8.63
C CYS A 38 -5.26 -2.29 7.95
N SER A 39 -4.24 -1.65 8.49
CA SER A 39 -3.74 -0.40 7.93
C SER A 39 -2.22 -0.34 7.97
N SER A 40 -1.67 0.41 7.03
CA SER A 40 -0.22 0.60 6.88
C SER A 40 0.04 1.99 6.33
N ILE A 41 1.29 2.42 6.46
CA ILE A 41 1.81 3.58 5.75
C ILE A 41 2.79 3.06 4.71
N MET A 42 2.72 3.59 3.50
CA MET A 42 3.72 3.32 2.47
C MET A 42 4.48 4.61 2.16
N LEU A 43 5.81 4.51 2.17
CA LEU A 43 6.70 5.57 1.73
C LEU A 43 7.39 5.10 0.45
N ALA A 44 7.40 5.95 -0.57
CA ALA A 44 8.10 5.67 -1.82
C ALA A 44 9.16 6.73 -2.04
N SER A 45 10.42 6.30 -2.15
CA SER A 45 11.54 7.19 -2.45
C SER A 45 11.37 7.82 -3.83
N PRO A 46 11.96 9.01 -4.07
CA PRO A 46 11.98 9.58 -5.42
C PRO A 46 12.53 8.59 -6.45
N HIS A 47 11.95 8.59 -7.65
CA HIS A 47 12.40 7.78 -8.77
C HIS A 47 12.45 6.29 -8.46
N SER A 48 11.38 5.77 -7.87
CA SER A 48 11.26 4.35 -7.52
C SER A 48 9.94 3.76 -8.01
N ALA A 49 9.95 2.45 -8.15
CA ALA A 49 8.74 1.68 -8.50
C ALA A 49 8.77 0.36 -7.75
N SER A 50 7.61 -0.08 -7.30
CA SER A 50 7.49 -1.40 -6.69
C SER A 50 7.58 -2.49 -7.78
N ALA A 51 7.80 -3.74 -7.36
CA ALA A 51 7.54 -4.87 -8.23
C ALA A 51 6.07 -4.88 -8.63
N VAL A 52 5.75 -5.52 -9.74
CA VAL A 52 4.36 -5.85 -10.06
C VAL A 52 3.88 -6.81 -8.99
N HIS A 53 2.73 -6.52 -8.39
CA HIS A 53 2.21 -7.35 -7.31
C HIS A 53 0.69 -7.23 -7.21
N HIS A 54 0.10 -8.07 -6.38
CA HIS A 54 -1.29 -7.93 -5.98
C HIS A 54 -1.41 -8.19 -4.48
N HIS A 55 -2.57 -7.92 -3.93
CA HIS A 55 -2.82 -8.05 -2.48
C HIS A 55 -3.64 -9.31 -2.13
N GLY A 56 -3.57 -10.34 -2.97
CA GLY A 56 -4.37 -11.54 -2.77
C GLY A 56 -5.85 -11.21 -2.75
N ALA A 57 -6.57 -11.79 -1.80
CA ALA A 57 -8.02 -11.59 -1.66
C ALA A 57 -8.40 -10.26 -1.02
N GLU A 58 -7.43 -9.39 -0.71
CA GLU A 58 -7.69 -8.13 -0.02
C GLU A 58 -8.01 -7.00 -1.00
N ASP A 59 -9.09 -6.28 -0.73
CA ASP A 59 -9.35 -4.98 -1.35
C ASP A 59 -8.55 -3.92 -0.60
N THR A 60 -8.11 -2.90 -1.31
CA THR A 60 -7.24 -1.87 -0.74
C THR A 60 -7.77 -0.49 -1.06
N ILE A 61 -7.85 0.36 -0.03
CA ILE A 61 -8.06 1.80 -0.18
C ILE A 61 -6.73 2.48 0.07
N VAL A 62 -6.37 3.39 -0.80
CA VAL A 62 -5.19 4.24 -0.68
C VAL A 62 -5.65 5.67 -0.50
N TYR A 63 -5.05 6.37 0.48
CA TYR A 63 -5.22 7.81 0.62
C TYR A 63 -3.84 8.47 0.50
N ALA A 64 -3.71 9.38 -0.46
CA ALA A 64 -2.44 10.08 -0.70
C ALA A 64 -2.27 11.22 0.30
N VAL A 65 -1.18 11.19 1.07
CA VAL A 65 -0.89 12.21 2.10
C VAL A 65 0.02 13.29 1.53
N ARG A 66 1.09 12.90 0.84
CA ARG A 66 2.04 13.87 0.25
C ARG A 66 2.75 13.25 -0.94
N GLY A 67 3.30 14.14 -1.78
CA GLY A 67 3.98 13.75 -3.00
C GLY A 67 3.00 13.35 -4.09
N GLN A 68 3.51 13.10 -5.28
CA GLN A 68 2.70 12.63 -6.41
C GLN A 68 3.19 11.28 -6.86
N GLY A 69 2.51 10.24 -6.37
CA GLY A 69 2.73 8.90 -6.85
C GLY A 69 1.69 8.50 -7.87
N ALA A 70 1.85 7.32 -8.43
CA ALA A 70 0.88 6.75 -9.36
C ALA A 70 0.69 5.27 -9.11
N VAL A 71 -0.50 4.78 -9.45
CA VAL A 71 -0.78 3.35 -9.58
C VAL A 71 -0.77 3.01 -11.05
N VAL A 72 0.04 2.03 -11.42
CA VAL A 72 0.11 1.48 -12.78
C VAL A 72 -0.56 0.12 -12.75
N SER A 73 -1.46 -0.13 -13.69
CA SER A 73 -2.23 -1.37 -13.75
C SER A 73 -2.51 -1.77 -15.20
N GLU A 74 -3.31 -2.82 -15.37
CA GLU A 74 -3.75 -3.31 -16.70
C GLU A 74 -2.57 -3.58 -17.63
N GLY A 75 -1.61 -4.38 -17.14
CA GLY A 75 -0.45 -4.76 -17.94
C GLY A 75 0.53 -3.63 -18.21
N GLY A 76 0.48 -2.58 -17.38
CA GLY A 76 1.32 -1.40 -17.56
C GLY A 76 0.69 -0.33 -18.43
N LYS A 77 -0.51 -0.56 -18.94
CA LYS A 77 -1.15 0.35 -19.92
C LYS A 77 -1.90 1.50 -19.27
N LYS A 78 -2.28 1.37 -17.99
CA LYS A 78 -3.04 2.40 -17.30
C LYS A 78 -2.22 2.97 -16.15
N ARG A 79 -2.07 4.29 -16.16
CA ARG A 79 -1.33 5.01 -15.12
C ARG A 79 -2.26 6.07 -14.54
N GLN A 80 -2.45 6.02 -13.23
CA GLN A 80 -3.32 6.97 -12.52
C GLN A 80 -2.50 7.65 -11.43
N VAL A 81 -2.35 8.96 -11.55
CA VAL A 81 -1.61 9.78 -10.59
C VAL A 81 -2.51 10.10 -9.40
N LEU A 82 -1.96 9.98 -8.20
CA LEU A 82 -2.60 10.42 -6.97
C LEU A 82 -1.89 11.64 -6.43
N LYS A 83 -2.62 12.73 -6.32
CA LYS A 83 -2.15 13.95 -5.66
C LYS A 83 -2.59 13.93 -4.20
N PRO A 84 -1.95 14.71 -3.30
CA PRO A 84 -2.37 14.76 -1.91
C PRO A 84 -3.86 15.00 -1.76
N GLY A 85 -4.53 14.16 -0.99
CA GLY A 85 -5.97 14.18 -0.80
C GLY A 85 -6.76 13.22 -1.68
N ASP A 86 -6.14 12.62 -2.68
CA ASP A 86 -6.82 11.68 -3.57
C ASP A 86 -6.95 10.30 -2.94
N PHE A 87 -7.98 9.57 -3.33
CA PHE A 87 -8.21 8.19 -2.93
C PHE A 87 -8.15 7.27 -4.15
N ALA A 88 -7.70 6.05 -3.91
CA ALA A 88 -7.77 4.99 -4.92
C ALA A 88 -8.34 3.72 -4.30
N LEU A 89 -9.02 2.92 -5.11
CA LEU A 89 -9.42 1.56 -4.76
C LEU A 89 -8.65 0.60 -5.65
N ILE A 90 -7.93 -0.32 -5.03
CA ILE A 90 -7.26 -1.41 -5.73
C ILE A 90 -7.99 -2.70 -5.37
N PRO A 91 -8.74 -3.28 -6.32
CA PRO A 91 -9.50 -4.50 -6.04
C PRO A 91 -8.61 -5.70 -5.75
N ALA A 92 -9.18 -6.71 -5.08
CA ALA A 92 -8.52 -7.98 -4.83
C ALA A 92 -7.96 -8.57 -6.13
N TYR A 93 -6.78 -9.18 -6.04
CA TYR A 93 -6.07 -9.84 -7.13
C TYR A 93 -5.65 -8.93 -8.30
N GLN A 94 -5.89 -7.62 -8.22
CA GLN A 94 -5.51 -6.71 -9.29
C GLN A 94 -4.00 -6.47 -9.28
N GLU A 95 -3.33 -6.91 -10.32
CA GLU A 95 -1.89 -6.66 -10.50
C GLU A 95 -1.65 -5.17 -10.72
N HIS A 96 -0.67 -4.64 -10.03
CA HIS A 96 -0.34 -3.22 -10.12
C HIS A 96 1.08 -2.95 -9.62
N GLN A 97 1.53 -1.72 -9.85
CA GLN A 97 2.76 -1.17 -9.25
C GLN A 97 2.42 0.17 -8.61
N GLU A 98 3.10 0.48 -7.51
CA GLU A 98 3.19 1.85 -7.01
C GLU A 98 4.45 2.47 -7.60
N VAL A 99 4.32 3.68 -8.12
CA VAL A 99 5.42 4.36 -8.83
C VAL A 99 5.56 5.78 -8.29
N ASN A 100 6.79 6.20 -8.07
CA ASN A 100 7.13 7.58 -7.76
C ASN A 100 8.19 8.07 -8.74
N ASP A 101 7.75 8.82 -9.74
CA ASP A 101 8.65 9.41 -10.75
C ASP A 101 9.11 10.82 -10.38
N GLY A 102 8.66 11.35 -9.24
CA GLY A 102 8.98 12.71 -8.82
C GLY A 102 10.26 12.79 -8.01
N ASP A 103 10.56 14.00 -7.57
CA ASP A 103 11.76 14.32 -6.79
C ASP A 103 11.49 14.35 -5.28
N GLU A 104 10.26 14.15 -4.87
CA GLU A 104 9.86 14.14 -3.46
C GLU A 104 9.39 12.75 -3.03
N GLU A 105 9.56 12.45 -1.75
CA GLU A 105 9.02 11.23 -1.18
C GLU A 105 7.49 11.24 -1.24
N VAL A 106 6.91 10.11 -1.60
CA VAL A 106 5.47 9.89 -1.58
C VAL A 106 5.10 9.18 -0.28
N GLN A 107 4.01 9.63 0.34
CA GLN A 107 3.45 8.96 1.50
C GLN A 107 1.97 8.68 1.28
N TRP A 108 1.59 7.42 1.41
CA TRP A 108 0.20 6.96 1.32
C TRP A 108 -0.21 6.25 2.61
N VAL A 109 -1.46 6.47 3.01
CA VAL A 109 -2.12 5.63 4.02
C VAL A 109 -2.86 4.54 3.27
N ILE A 110 -2.69 3.30 3.71
CA ILE A 110 -3.26 2.13 3.06
C ILE A 110 -4.14 1.39 4.06
N VAL A 111 -5.39 1.15 3.68
CA VAL A 111 -6.34 0.35 4.47
C VAL A 111 -6.80 -0.82 3.62
N ARG A 112 -6.77 -2.02 4.18
CA ARG A 112 -7.14 -3.24 3.44
C ARG A 112 -8.18 -4.04 4.21
N SER A 113 -9.02 -4.74 3.44
CA SER A 113 -9.80 -5.84 4.00
C SER A 113 -8.84 -6.97 4.36
N GLY A 114 -9.06 -7.63 5.48
CA GLY A 114 -8.15 -8.65 5.97
C GLY A 114 -7.43 -8.21 7.24
N THR A 115 -6.95 -9.17 8.01
CA THR A 115 -6.38 -8.92 9.33
C THR A 115 -4.95 -8.41 9.28
N GLU A 116 -4.23 -8.71 8.21
CA GLU A 116 -2.85 -8.28 8.01
C GLU A 116 -2.57 -8.08 6.53
N PRO A 117 -1.57 -7.25 6.17
CA PRO A 117 -1.28 -6.98 4.76
C PRO A 117 -0.79 -8.23 4.03
N ASP A 118 -1.37 -8.49 2.88
CA ASP A 118 -0.94 -9.56 2.00
C ASP A 118 -0.38 -8.94 0.72
N VAL A 119 0.87 -9.27 0.39
CA VAL A 119 1.55 -8.79 -0.82
C VAL A 119 2.16 -9.97 -1.52
N VAL A 120 1.73 -10.21 -2.76
CA VAL A 120 2.28 -11.26 -3.62
C VAL A 120 3.06 -10.57 -4.73
N ASN A 121 4.38 -10.56 -4.58
CA ASN A 121 5.29 -9.97 -5.58
C ASN A 121 5.44 -10.93 -6.76
N LEU A 122 5.37 -10.39 -7.96
CA LEU A 122 5.42 -11.13 -9.20
C LEU A 122 6.70 -10.77 -9.97
N GLU A 123 7.10 -11.61 -10.90
CA GLU A 123 8.24 -11.31 -11.77
C GLU A 123 7.86 -10.31 -12.86
N GLY A 124 6.58 -10.18 -13.16
CA GLY A 124 6.08 -9.25 -14.14
C GLY A 124 4.58 -9.39 -14.33
N TRP A 125 4.04 -8.64 -15.26
CA TRP A 125 2.61 -8.65 -15.57
C TRP A 125 2.16 -10.02 -16.08
N GLY A 126 1.01 -10.47 -15.57
CA GLY A 126 0.43 -11.75 -15.98
C GLY A 126 1.09 -12.97 -15.38
N GLN A 127 1.89 -12.82 -14.33
CA GLN A 127 2.62 -13.91 -13.71
C GLN A 127 1.92 -14.49 -12.46
N SER A 128 0.71 -14.08 -12.21
CA SER A 128 -0.09 -14.57 -11.06
C SER A 128 -0.48 -16.03 -11.22
#